data_08c7389d9bdc2d20c7585ac4fefa16d3
#
_entry.id   08c7389d9bdc2d20c7585ac4fefa16d3
#
_cell.length_a   1.000
_cell.length_b   1.000
_cell.length_c   1.000
_cell.angle_alpha   90.00
_cell.angle_beta   90.00
_cell.angle_gamma   90.00
#
_symmetry.space_group_name_H-M   'P 1'
#
loop_
_entity.id
_entity.type
_entity.pdbx_description
1 polymer ?
#
loop_
_entity_poly.entity_id
_entity_poly.type
_entity_poly.pdbx_seq_one_letter_code
_entity_poly.pdbx_strand_id
1 'polypeptide(L)'
;MEPPDSNISTKMNAKDLRIVFMGTPEFAVPSLRALVRSGYNVVGVVTTPDKPAGRGQKLHESDVKIAARELGLPILQPEKLRDPAFVSAMEELRPDLGIVIAFRMLPEVVWAMPRLGTFNLHASLLPQYRGAAPINWAIINGESKTGVTTFLLNHEIDKGAILGQVEMPIQPEDNVGILYNRLMTVGADLVVQTVERIAAREITPVVQPDEDASLQPAPKIFKNDCLIDWTQSGLSLIHISEPTRLRR
;
A
#
# COMPACT_ATOMS: atom_id res chain seq x y z
N MET A 1 31.76 8.17 -29.53
CA MET A 1 30.88 8.13 -28.36
C MET A 1 30.10 6.84 -28.51
N GLU A 2 30.57 5.77 -27.87
CA GLU A 2 29.92 4.46 -27.94
C GLU A 2 28.60 4.50 -27.15
N PRO A 3 27.54 3.80 -27.59
CA PRO A 3 26.31 3.72 -26.84
C PRO A 3 26.53 2.90 -25.55
N PRO A 4 25.84 3.23 -24.44
CA PRO A 4 26.00 2.51 -23.19
C PRO A 4 25.58 1.05 -23.35
N ASP A 5 26.35 0.18 -22.73
CA ASP A 5 26.29 -1.26 -22.77
C ASP A 5 24.87 -1.85 -22.76
N SER A 6 24.55 -2.54 -23.85
CA SER A 6 23.32 -3.32 -24.06
C SER A 6 23.31 -4.67 -23.33
N ASN A 7 23.92 -4.74 -22.16
CA ASN A 7 24.16 -6.03 -21.47
C ASN A 7 23.32 -6.24 -20.19
N ILE A 8 22.03 -5.83 -20.19
CA ILE A 8 21.10 -6.15 -19.10
C ILE A 8 19.89 -6.94 -19.65
N SER A 9 20.16 -8.04 -20.35
CA SER A 9 19.10 -8.89 -20.92
C SER A 9 18.86 -10.19 -20.15
N THR A 10 19.36 -10.33 -18.92
CA THR A 10 19.21 -11.60 -18.19
C THR A 10 18.04 -11.49 -17.19
N LYS A 11 17.07 -12.41 -17.30
CA LYS A 11 16.06 -12.63 -16.27
C LYS A 11 16.76 -12.83 -14.93
N MET A 12 16.32 -12.12 -13.90
CA MET A 12 16.86 -12.27 -12.55
C MET A 12 16.04 -13.32 -11.80
N ASN A 13 16.69 -14.08 -10.94
CA ASN A 13 15.93 -14.90 -10.01
C ASN A 13 15.27 -13.98 -8.97
N ALA A 14 13.97 -13.99 -8.90
CA ALA A 14 13.19 -13.14 -7.99
C ALA A 14 13.59 -13.32 -6.52
N LYS A 15 14.09 -14.50 -6.15
CA LYS A 15 14.51 -14.81 -4.78
C LYS A 15 15.84 -14.20 -4.40
N ASP A 16 16.66 -13.81 -5.38
CA ASP A 16 17.95 -13.15 -5.16
C ASP A 16 17.80 -11.63 -4.99
N LEU A 17 16.61 -11.08 -5.35
CA LEU A 17 16.33 -9.66 -5.17
C LEU A 17 16.35 -9.26 -3.70
N ARG A 18 17.11 -8.25 -3.39
CA ARG A 18 17.17 -7.64 -2.05
C ARG A 18 15.98 -6.71 -1.87
N ILE A 19 14.98 -7.16 -1.14
CA ILE A 19 13.72 -6.45 -0.96
C ILE A 19 13.74 -5.68 0.36
N VAL A 20 13.42 -4.39 0.34
CA VAL A 20 13.06 -3.62 1.52
C VAL A 20 11.54 -3.45 1.55
N PHE A 21 10.94 -3.88 2.65
CA PHE A 21 9.51 -3.77 2.89
C PHE A 21 9.20 -2.60 3.83
N MET A 22 8.24 -1.77 3.49
CA MET A 22 7.84 -0.59 4.27
C MET A 22 6.35 -0.62 4.54
N GLY A 23 5.95 -0.63 5.81
CA GLY A 23 4.54 -0.72 6.18
C GLY A 23 4.32 -0.46 7.67
N THR A 24 3.05 -0.25 8.06
CA THR A 24 2.71 0.00 9.46
C THR A 24 1.55 -0.85 9.96
N PRO A 25 0.32 -0.78 9.39
CA PRO A 25 -0.85 -1.46 9.93
C PRO A 25 -0.93 -2.92 9.49
N GLU A 26 -1.88 -3.62 10.08
CA GLU A 26 -2.23 -5.00 9.79
C GLU A 26 -2.39 -5.29 8.29
N PHE A 27 -2.91 -4.33 7.52
CA PHE A 27 -3.09 -4.49 6.05
C PHE A 27 -1.81 -4.89 5.31
N ALA A 28 -0.64 -4.48 5.82
CA ALA A 28 0.65 -4.80 5.21
C ALA A 28 1.19 -6.19 5.62
N VAL A 29 0.71 -6.76 6.73
CA VAL A 29 1.26 -7.99 7.32
C VAL A 29 1.15 -9.21 6.40
N PRO A 30 0.01 -9.51 5.76
CA PRO A 30 -0.10 -10.66 4.87
C PRO A 30 0.87 -10.62 3.70
N SER A 31 1.12 -9.45 3.12
CA SER A 31 2.09 -9.27 2.04
C SER A 31 3.52 -9.57 2.51
N LEU A 32 3.92 -9.06 3.69
CA LEU A 32 5.23 -9.37 4.28
C LEU A 32 5.39 -10.88 4.53
N ARG A 33 4.38 -11.50 5.13
CA ARG A 33 4.38 -12.96 5.39
C ARG A 33 4.41 -13.78 4.10
N ALA A 34 3.67 -13.35 3.07
CA ALA A 34 3.65 -14.02 1.77
C ALA A 34 5.02 -13.98 1.09
N LEU A 35 5.70 -12.83 1.10
CA LEU A 35 7.05 -12.70 0.56
C LEU A 35 8.04 -13.67 1.24
N VAL A 36 8.05 -13.71 2.57
CA VAL A 36 8.96 -14.59 3.33
C VAL A 36 8.61 -16.07 3.11
N ARG A 37 7.31 -16.44 3.15
CA ARG A 37 6.88 -17.83 2.87
C ARG A 37 7.24 -18.30 1.46
N SER A 38 7.22 -17.39 0.49
CA SER A 38 7.63 -17.67 -0.88
C SER A 38 9.14 -17.70 -1.07
N GLY A 39 9.93 -17.47 -0.01
CA GLY A 39 11.38 -17.54 -0.01
C GLY A 39 12.08 -16.33 -0.66
N TYR A 40 11.41 -15.16 -0.71
CA TYR A 40 12.05 -13.93 -1.15
C TYR A 40 12.97 -13.35 -0.09
N ASN A 41 14.03 -12.70 -0.53
CA ASN A 41 15.07 -12.14 0.32
C ASN A 41 14.67 -10.74 0.82
N VAL A 42 13.88 -10.69 1.92
CA VAL A 42 13.54 -9.44 2.60
C VAL A 42 14.71 -9.04 3.49
N VAL A 43 15.50 -8.07 3.06
CA VAL A 43 16.74 -7.63 3.73
C VAL A 43 16.50 -6.60 4.82
N GLY A 44 15.32 -5.98 4.88
CA GLY A 44 14.96 -5.03 5.91
C GLY A 44 13.47 -4.67 5.87
N VAL A 45 12.94 -4.36 7.04
CA VAL A 45 11.57 -3.89 7.22
C VAL A 45 11.59 -2.52 7.88
N VAL A 46 10.97 -1.54 7.23
CA VAL A 46 10.85 -0.18 7.75
C VAL A 46 9.44 0.03 8.26
N THR A 47 9.31 0.45 9.50
CA THR A 47 8.02 0.74 10.11
C THR A 47 8.08 1.99 10.99
N THR A 48 6.94 2.42 11.53
CA THR A 48 6.91 3.59 12.42
C THR A 48 7.52 3.28 13.78
N PRO A 49 8.13 4.27 14.47
CA PRO A 49 8.54 4.12 15.86
C PRO A 49 7.38 3.73 16.76
N ASP A 50 7.69 3.01 17.83
CA ASP A 50 6.72 2.69 18.87
C ASP A 50 6.20 3.96 19.52
N LYS A 51 4.92 4.02 19.79
CA LYS A 51 4.28 5.19 20.39
C LYS A 51 3.51 4.82 21.64
N PRO A 52 3.54 5.64 22.69
CA PRO A 52 2.62 5.46 23.80
C PRO A 52 1.18 5.55 23.30
N ALA A 53 0.34 4.59 23.64
CA ALA A 53 -1.07 4.55 23.25
C ALA A 53 -1.96 4.08 24.41
N GLY A 54 -3.22 4.53 24.37
CA GLY A 54 -4.25 4.10 25.30
C GLY A 54 -4.13 4.66 26.73
N ARG A 55 -5.09 4.25 27.59
CA ARG A 55 -5.07 4.56 29.03
C ARG A 55 -3.93 3.79 29.68
N GLY A 56 -2.90 4.49 30.19
CA GLY A 56 -1.71 3.91 30.82
C GLY A 56 -0.44 3.96 29.96
N GLN A 57 -0.46 4.63 28.81
CA GLN A 57 0.70 4.92 27.95
C GLN A 57 1.61 3.70 27.66
N LYS A 58 1.02 2.52 27.49
CA LYS A 58 1.78 1.35 27.06
C LYS A 58 2.32 1.59 25.65
N LEU A 59 3.60 1.25 25.42
CA LEU A 59 4.19 1.30 24.09
C LEU A 59 3.41 0.39 23.14
N HIS A 60 2.87 0.98 22.08
CA HIS A 60 2.18 0.25 21.01
C HIS A 60 3.16 0.05 19.85
N GLU A 61 3.47 -1.20 19.58
CA GLU A 61 4.24 -1.61 18.41
C GLU A 61 3.31 -1.68 17.19
N SER A 62 3.84 -1.39 15.99
CA SER A 62 3.07 -1.60 14.76
C SER A 62 2.91 -3.09 14.44
N ASP A 63 1.80 -3.46 13.78
CA ASP A 63 1.54 -4.85 13.38
C ASP A 63 2.67 -5.41 12.48
N VAL A 64 3.22 -4.56 11.60
CA VAL A 64 4.36 -4.91 10.76
C VAL A 64 5.62 -5.17 11.60
N LYS A 65 5.87 -4.40 12.68
CA LYS A 65 7.00 -4.66 13.59
C LYS A 65 6.87 -6.03 14.25
N ILE A 66 5.69 -6.32 14.77
CA ILE A 66 5.40 -7.59 15.43
C ILE A 66 5.67 -8.75 14.45
N ALA A 67 5.11 -8.66 13.23
CA ALA A 67 5.30 -9.67 12.21
C ALA A 67 6.79 -9.80 11.77
N ALA A 68 7.50 -8.69 11.60
CA ALA A 68 8.91 -8.71 11.21
C ALA A 68 9.78 -9.39 12.28
N ARG A 69 9.51 -9.12 13.56
CA ARG A 69 10.20 -9.76 14.69
C ARG A 69 9.95 -11.27 14.73
N GLU A 70 8.70 -11.71 14.53
CA GLU A 70 8.34 -13.13 14.46
C GLU A 70 9.03 -13.85 13.29
N LEU A 71 9.27 -13.13 12.18
CA LEU A 71 9.95 -13.64 11.00
C LEU A 71 11.47 -13.53 11.07
N GLY A 72 12.03 -12.95 12.16
CA GLY A 72 13.48 -12.77 12.33
C GLY A 72 14.10 -11.76 11.36
N LEU A 73 13.32 -10.79 10.86
CA LEU A 73 13.77 -9.80 9.88
C LEU A 73 14.39 -8.57 10.57
N PRO A 74 15.41 -7.93 9.96
CA PRO A 74 15.94 -6.64 10.42
C PRO A 74 14.87 -5.55 10.38
N ILE A 75 14.77 -4.75 11.45
CA ILE A 75 13.75 -3.71 11.60
C ILE A 75 14.40 -2.34 11.73
N LEU A 76 13.96 -1.38 10.92
CA LEU A 76 14.32 0.02 10.98
C LEU A 76 13.10 0.86 11.36
N GLN A 77 13.23 1.70 12.38
CA GLN A 77 12.14 2.54 12.91
C GLN A 77 12.55 4.03 12.95
N PRO A 78 12.79 4.67 11.79
CA PRO A 78 13.21 6.05 11.77
C PRO A 78 12.10 6.99 12.24
N GLU A 79 12.39 7.97 13.08
CA GLU A 79 11.49 9.08 13.37
C GLU A 79 11.30 9.96 12.13
N LYS A 80 12.41 10.27 11.47
CA LYS A 80 12.46 11.08 10.26
C LYS A 80 13.04 10.26 9.10
N LEU A 81 12.29 10.14 8.01
CA LEU A 81 12.73 9.39 6.81
C LEU A 81 13.86 10.07 6.03
N ARG A 82 14.19 11.31 6.35
CA ARG A 82 15.32 12.06 5.76
C ARG A 82 16.54 12.10 6.69
N ASP A 83 16.49 11.39 7.81
CA ASP A 83 17.63 11.30 8.72
C ASP A 83 18.81 10.65 8.00
N PRO A 84 20.00 11.27 7.98
CA PRO A 84 21.17 10.72 7.30
C PRO A 84 21.57 9.33 7.81
N ALA A 85 21.41 9.07 9.10
CA ALA A 85 21.71 7.75 9.68
C ALA A 85 20.75 6.68 9.14
N PHE A 86 19.47 7.00 8.98
CA PHE A 86 18.50 6.09 8.37
C PHE A 86 18.79 5.87 6.88
N VAL A 87 19.09 6.94 6.13
CA VAL A 87 19.42 6.85 4.70
C VAL A 87 20.64 5.96 4.50
N SER A 88 21.71 6.16 5.32
CA SER A 88 22.92 5.31 5.27
C SER A 88 22.60 3.86 5.60
N ALA A 89 21.78 3.58 6.62
CA ALA A 89 21.37 2.22 6.96
C ALA A 89 20.57 1.56 5.81
N MET A 90 19.74 2.33 5.10
CA MET A 90 19.03 1.84 3.92
C MET A 90 19.98 1.54 2.75
N GLU A 91 20.99 2.39 2.51
CA GLU A 91 22.03 2.18 1.49
C GLU A 91 22.86 0.91 1.77
N GLU A 92 23.20 0.65 3.04
CA GLU A 92 23.90 -0.56 3.45
C GLU A 92 23.13 -1.84 3.15
N LEU A 93 21.80 -1.77 3.17
CA LEU A 93 20.94 -2.88 2.75
C LEU A 93 21.04 -3.15 1.25
N ARG A 94 21.57 -2.24 0.44
CA ARG A 94 21.67 -2.36 -1.03
C ARG A 94 20.38 -2.91 -1.65
N PRO A 95 19.24 -2.24 -1.49
CA PRO A 95 17.95 -2.77 -1.95
C PRO A 95 17.88 -2.79 -3.47
N ASP A 96 17.41 -3.90 -4.03
CA ASP A 96 17.06 -4.00 -5.43
C ASP A 96 15.63 -3.49 -5.70
N LEU A 97 14.73 -3.74 -4.76
CA LEU A 97 13.30 -3.43 -4.89
C LEU A 97 12.75 -2.93 -3.56
N GLY A 98 11.98 -1.84 -3.61
CA GLY A 98 11.20 -1.34 -2.49
C GLY A 98 9.72 -1.76 -2.62
N ILE A 99 9.11 -2.15 -1.51
CA ILE A 99 7.67 -2.45 -1.43
C ILE A 99 7.06 -1.61 -0.31
N VAL A 100 6.03 -0.84 -0.63
CA VAL A 100 5.35 0.05 0.32
C VAL A 100 3.88 -0.36 0.43
N ILE A 101 3.38 -0.52 1.65
CA ILE A 101 1.98 -0.84 1.90
C ILE A 101 1.50 -0.07 3.13
N ALA A 102 0.54 0.82 2.94
CA ALA A 102 -0.07 1.60 4.01
C ALA A 102 0.99 2.24 4.94
N PHE A 103 1.87 3.01 4.36
CA PHE A 103 2.95 3.71 5.05
C PHE A 103 2.83 5.23 4.87
N ARG A 104 3.58 5.98 5.68
CA ARG A 104 3.67 7.44 5.51
C ARG A 104 4.38 7.80 4.22
N MET A 105 4.16 9.02 3.73
CA MET A 105 4.79 9.52 2.50
C MET A 105 6.32 9.40 2.56
N LEU A 106 6.89 8.76 1.56
CA LEU A 106 8.32 8.56 1.44
C LEU A 106 8.99 9.75 0.70
N PRO A 107 10.11 10.26 1.20
CA PRO A 107 10.92 11.20 0.43
C PRO A 107 11.63 10.48 -0.72
N GLU A 108 11.94 11.23 -1.77
CA GLU A 108 12.60 10.72 -2.97
C GLU A 108 13.88 9.93 -2.68
N VAL A 109 14.73 10.45 -1.77
CA VAL A 109 15.97 9.79 -1.35
C VAL A 109 15.76 8.34 -0.85
N VAL A 110 14.57 7.99 -0.42
CA VAL A 110 14.22 6.64 0.06
C VAL A 110 13.57 5.82 -1.05
N TRP A 111 12.53 6.35 -1.72
CA TRP A 111 11.80 5.55 -2.71
C TRP A 111 12.54 5.38 -4.03
N ALA A 112 13.44 6.29 -4.38
CA ALA A 112 14.26 6.18 -5.59
C ALA A 112 15.56 5.36 -5.38
N MET A 113 15.90 4.99 -4.14
CA MET A 113 17.12 4.26 -3.83
C MET A 113 17.18 2.85 -4.43
N PRO A 114 16.13 2.02 -4.40
CA PRO A 114 16.18 0.69 -4.99
C PRO A 114 16.33 0.75 -6.52
N ARG A 115 17.28 0.01 -7.09
CA ARG A 115 17.62 0.06 -8.51
C ARG A 115 16.48 -0.36 -9.47
N LEU A 116 15.52 -1.14 -8.99
CA LEU A 116 14.30 -1.53 -9.74
C LEU A 116 13.09 -0.66 -9.36
N GLY A 117 13.33 0.39 -8.56
CA GLY A 117 12.31 1.27 -8.05
C GLY A 117 11.59 0.74 -6.81
N THR A 118 10.61 1.49 -6.40
CA THR A 118 9.73 1.16 -5.28
C THR A 118 8.29 1.14 -5.77
N PHE A 119 7.53 0.12 -5.45
CA PHE A 119 6.11 0.06 -5.76
C PHE A 119 5.25 0.06 -4.50
N ASN A 120 4.03 0.56 -4.65
CA ASN A 120 3.01 0.54 -3.59
C ASN A 120 1.89 -0.44 -3.95
N LEU A 121 1.28 -1.04 -2.93
CA LEU A 121 -0.01 -1.71 -3.02
C LEU A 121 -1.10 -0.76 -2.54
N HIS A 122 -2.01 -0.38 -3.43
CA HIS A 122 -3.15 0.49 -3.16
C HIS A 122 -4.46 -0.29 -3.19
N ALA A 123 -5.36 0.02 -2.26
CA ALA A 123 -6.60 -0.72 -2.08
C ALA A 123 -7.76 -0.16 -2.92
N SER A 124 -7.50 0.09 -4.20
CA SER A 124 -8.51 0.43 -5.21
C SER A 124 -8.07 0.00 -6.60
N LEU A 125 -8.97 0.14 -7.57
CA LEU A 125 -8.66 0.04 -9.00
C LEU A 125 -8.21 1.41 -9.50
N LEU A 126 -6.91 1.71 -9.39
CA LEU A 126 -6.37 2.96 -9.92
C LEU A 126 -6.67 3.10 -11.43
N PRO A 127 -6.97 4.31 -11.91
CA PRO A 127 -6.83 5.62 -11.28
C PRO A 127 -7.95 6.04 -10.34
N GLN A 128 -8.98 5.23 -10.14
CA GLN A 128 -10.07 5.53 -9.21
C GLN A 128 -9.63 5.44 -7.75
N TYR A 129 -10.16 6.31 -6.90
CA TYR A 129 -9.93 6.30 -5.46
C TYR A 129 -8.47 6.46 -5.04
N ARG A 130 -7.72 7.36 -5.73
CA ARG A 130 -6.43 7.84 -5.24
C ARG A 130 -6.61 8.53 -3.90
N GLY A 131 -5.73 8.25 -2.93
CA GLY A 131 -5.76 8.91 -1.61
C GLY A 131 -5.77 7.96 -0.42
N ALA A 132 -6.19 8.49 0.74
CA ALA A 132 -5.94 7.88 2.04
C ALA A 132 -6.98 6.84 2.49
N ALA A 133 -8.20 6.84 1.92
CA ALA A 133 -9.31 6.01 2.41
C ALA A 133 -10.09 5.29 1.28
N PRO A 134 -9.42 4.61 0.32
CA PRO A 134 -10.06 4.05 -0.87
C PRO A 134 -11.15 3.03 -0.55
N ILE A 135 -10.95 2.17 0.45
CA ILE A 135 -11.92 1.14 0.85
C ILE A 135 -13.20 1.77 1.38
N ASN A 136 -13.06 2.81 2.22
CA ASN A 136 -14.20 3.51 2.79
C ASN A 136 -15.02 4.20 1.69
N TRP A 137 -14.34 4.91 0.79
CA TRP A 137 -15.02 5.65 -0.27
C TRP A 137 -15.69 4.75 -1.30
N ALA A 138 -15.14 3.58 -1.59
CA ALA A 138 -15.81 2.59 -2.44
C ALA A 138 -17.16 2.14 -1.83
N ILE A 139 -17.21 1.92 -0.51
CA ILE A 139 -18.46 1.58 0.20
C ILE A 139 -19.41 2.79 0.25
N ILE A 140 -18.91 3.98 0.62
CA ILE A 140 -19.72 5.21 0.72
C ILE A 140 -20.39 5.55 -0.62
N ASN A 141 -19.65 5.41 -1.71
CA ASN A 141 -20.16 5.69 -3.05
C ASN A 141 -21.02 4.55 -3.61
N GLY A 142 -21.16 3.44 -2.89
CA GLY A 142 -21.98 2.30 -3.29
C GLY A 142 -21.47 1.60 -4.53
N GLU A 143 -20.16 1.50 -4.66
CA GLU A 143 -19.55 0.76 -5.76
C GLU A 143 -19.94 -0.72 -5.72
N SER A 144 -20.11 -1.31 -6.89
CA SER A 144 -20.38 -2.74 -7.04
C SER A 144 -19.12 -3.59 -7.15
N LYS A 145 -17.97 -2.94 -7.38
CA LYS A 145 -16.67 -3.55 -7.51
C LYS A 145 -15.56 -2.62 -7.05
N THR A 146 -14.48 -3.21 -6.60
CA THR A 146 -13.23 -2.55 -6.24
C THR A 146 -12.06 -3.48 -6.54
N GLY A 147 -10.90 -3.23 -5.97
CA GLY A 147 -9.76 -4.11 -6.16
C GLY A 147 -8.51 -3.61 -5.48
N VAL A 148 -7.39 -4.16 -5.92
CA VAL A 148 -6.06 -3.76 -5.49
C VAL A 148 -5.19 -3.46 -6.71
N THR A 149 -4.29 -2.50 -6.56
CA THR A 149 -3.37 -2.07 -7.61
C THR A 149 -1.95 -2.02 -7.06
N THR A 150 -1.00 -2.63 -7.77
CA THR A 150 0.42 -2.34 -7.56
C THR A 150 0.89 -1.31 -8.60
N PHE A 151 1.62 -0.27 -8.16
CA PHE A 151 2.10 0.80 -9.02
C PHE A 151 3.46 1.33 -8.55
N LEU A 152 4.31 1.81 -9.46
CA LEU A 152 5.59 2.43 -9.13
C LEU A 152 5.38 3.77 -8.45
N LEU A 153 6.19 4.08 -7.44
CA LEU A 153 6.19 5.41 -6.85
C LEU A 153 6.85 6.43 -7.78
N ASN A 154 6.31 7.63 -7.75
CA ASN A 154 6.87 8.83 -8.36
C ASN A 154 6.65 10.03 -7.43
N HIS A 155 6.84 11.25 -7.93
CA HIS A 155 6.65 12.48 -7.14
C HIS A 155 5.18 12.80 -6.82
N GLU A 156 4.23 12.22 -7.55
CA GLU A 156 2.80 12.47 -7.40
C GLU A 156 2.12 11.35 -6.60
N ILE A 157 1.19 11.74 -5.74
CA ILE A 157 0.49 10.77 -4.89
C ILE A 157 -0.39 9.86 -5.74
N ASP A 158 -0.14 8.55 -5.63
CA ASP A 158 -0.89 7.45 -6.26
C ASP A 158 -1.06 7.57 -7.79
N LYS A 159 -0.17 8.33 -8.47
CA LYS A 159 -0.20 8.53 -9.93
C LYS A 159 0.89 7.79 -10.71
N GLY A 160 1.72 7.01 -10.05
CA GLY A 160 2.77 6.25 -10.71
C GLY A 160 2.23 5.15 -11.65
N ALA A 161 3.08 4.63 -12.53
CA ALA A 161 2.68 3.65 -13.52
C ALA A 161 2.23 2.33 -12.89
N ILE A 162 1.08 1.81 -13.33
CA ILE A 162 0.46 0.59 -12.84
C ILE A 162 1.28 -0.62 -13.30
N LEU A 163 1.56 -1.53 -12.37
CA LEU A 163 2.26 -2.80 -12.59
C LEU A 163 1.30 -3.99 -12.68
N GLY A 164 0.22 -3.95 -11.92
CA GLY A 164 -0.81 -4.99 -11.92
C GLY A 164 -2.03 -4.56 -11.13
N GLN A 165 -3.17 -5.18 -11.46
CA GLN A 165 -4.45 -4.95 -10.79
C GLN A 165 -5.22 -6.25 -10.65
N VAL A 166 -5.97 -6.37 -9.57
CA VAL A 166 -6.95 -7.44 -9.38
C VAL A 166 -8.26 -6.80 -8.98
N GLU A 167 -9.29 -7.02 -9.80
CA GLU A 167 -10.67 -6.59 -9.53
C GLU A 167 -11.39 -7.63 -8.67
N MET A 168 -12.26 -7.16 -7.78
CA MET A 168 -13.16 -8.01 -6.99
C MET A 168 -14.51 -7.34 -6.77
N PRO A 169 -15.61 -8.12 -6.68
CA PRO A 169 -16.94 -7.58 -6.40
C PRO A 169 -17.06 -7.11 -4.95
N ILE A 170 -17.86 -6.08 -4.74
CA ILE A 170 -18.38 -5.69 -3.43
C ILE A 170 -19.76 -6.33 -3.29
N GLN A 171 -19.94 -7.15 -2.26
CA GLN A 171 -21.22 -7.81 -2.00
C GLN A 171 -22.17 -6.86 -1.25
N PRO A 172 -23.48 -7.03 -1.37
CA PRO A 172 -24.46 -6.16 -0.68
C PRO A 172 -24.30 -6.12 0.85
N GLU A 173 -23.75 -7.18 1.43
CA GLU A 173 -23.52 -7.32 2.86
C GLU A 173 -22.13 -6.83 3.31
N ASP A 174 -21.25 -6.49 2.36
CA ASP A 174 -19.90 -6.05 2.68
C ASP A 174 -19.93 -4.70 3.42
N ASN A 175 -19.31 -4.69 4.57
CA ASN A 175 -18.89 -3.46 5.24
C ASN A 175 -17.39 -3.24 5.02
N VAL A 176 -16.89 -2.09 5.48
CA VAL A 176 -15.46 -1.73 5.34
C VAL A 176 -14.52 -2.81 5.91
N GLY A 177 -14.89 -3.42 7.05
CA GLY A 177 -14.04 -4.45 7.69
C GLY A 177 -13.96 -5.75 6.88
N ILE A 178 -15.09 -6.20 6.33
CA ILE A 178 -15.14 -7.41 5.48
C ILE A 178 -14.32 -7.16 4.20
N LEU A 179 -14.56 -6.02 3.55
CA LEU A 179 -13.86 -5.66 2.31
C LEU A 179 -12.36 -5.47 2.54
N TYR A 180 -11.97 -4.85 3.67
CA TYR A 180 -10.59 -4.69 4.10
C TYR A 180 -9.85 -6.03 4.18
N ASN A 181 -10.43 -7.03 4.85
CA ASN A 181 -9.82 -8.35 5.01
C ASN A 181 -9.67 -9.09 3.67
N ARG A 182 -10.66 -8.96 2.79
CA ARG A 182 -10.61 -9.57 1.45
C ARG A 182 -9.54 -8.92 0.59
N LEU A 183 -9.48 -7.58 0.54
CA LEU A 183 -8.47 -6.84 -0.21
C LEU A 183 -7.06 -7.08 0.30
N MET A 184 -6.89 -7.19 1.61
CA MET A 184 -5.62 -7.52 2.25
C MET A 184 -5.06 -8.86 1.78
N THR A 185 -5.93 -9.87 1.65
CA THR A 185 -5.53 -11.21 1.18
C THR A 185 -5.16 -11.19 -0.30
N VAL A 186 -6.06 -10.67 -1.15
CA VAL A 186 -5.82 -10.56 -2.60
C VAL A 186 -4.61 -9.68 -2.91
N GLY A 187 -4.41 -8.62 -2.13
CA GLY A 187 -3.27 -7.73 -2.24
C GLY A 187 -1.95 -8.43 -1.97
N ALA A 188 -1.90 -9.34 -1.00
CA ALA A 188 -0.70 -10.13 -0.70
C ALA A 188 -0.28 -11.02 -1.89
N ASP A 189 -1.24 -11.65 -2.55
CA ASP A 189 -0.98 -12.47 -3.73
C ASP A 189 -0.51 -11.60 -4.91
N LEU A 190 -1.13 -10.44 -5.12
CA LEU A 190 -0.71 -9.49 -6.17
C LEU A 190 0.71 -8.96 -5.93
N VAL A 191 1.10 -8.70 -4.68
CA VAL A 191 2.48 -8.28 -4.34
C VAL A 191 3.48 -9.34 -4.76
N VAL A 192 3.24 -10.61 -4.43
CA VAL A 192 4.12 -11.73 -4.82
C VAL A 192 4.22 -11.82 -6.35
N GLN A 193 3.10 -11.83 -7.06
CA GLN A 193 3.07 -11.85 -8.53
C GLN A 193 3.81 -10.65 -9.15
N THR A 194 3.69 -9.47 -8.55
CA THR A 194 4.38 -8.27 -9.01
C THR A 194 5.89 -8.42 -8.89
N VAL A 195 6.40 -8.94 -7.77
CA VAL A 195 7.83 -9.22 -7.59
C VAL A 195 8.35 -10.21 -8.62
N GLU A 196 7.63 -11.31 -8.86
CA GLU A 196 7.99 -12.31 -9.87
C GLU A 196 8.08 -11.70 -11.27
N ARG A 197 7.06 -10.95 -11.66
CA ARG A 197 7.00 -10.33 -12.99
C ARG A 197 8.04 -9.23 -13.17
N ILE A 198 8.39 -8.46 -12.12
CA ILE A 198 9.51 -7.50 -12.17
C ILE A 198 10.82 -8.24 -12.41
N ALA A 199 11.09 -9.31 -11.67
CA ALA A 199 12.31 -10.10 -11.82
C ALA A 199 12.42 -10.76 -13.19
N ALA A 200 11.31 -11.27 -13.70
CA ALA A 200 11.20 -11.86 -15.04
C ALA A 200 11.26 -10.82 -16.17
N ARG A 201 11.17 -9.50 -15.84
CA ARG A 201 11.03 -8.39 -16.81
C ARG A 201 9.81 -8.55 -17.73
N GLU A 202 8.72 -9.05 -17.18
CA GLU A 202 7.47 -9.32 -17.88
C GLU A 202 6.40 -8.25 -17.64
N ILE A 203 6.75 -7.15 -16.93
CA ILE A 203 5.85 -6.03 -16.70
C ILE A 203 6.11 -4.93 -17.72
N THR A 204 5.04 -4.54 -18.41
CA THR A 204 5.00 -3.25 -19.11
C THR A 204 4.18 -2.30 -18.23
N PRO A 205 4.82 -1.32 -17.55
CA PRO A 205 4.10 -0.39 -16.71
C PRO A 205 3.11 0.43 -17.53
N VAL A 206 1.88 0.57 -17.03
CA VAL A 206 0.81 1.34 -17.68
C VAL A 206 0.72 2.71 -17.03
N VAL A 207 0.96 3.76 -17.81
CA VAL A 207 0.83 5.15 -17.35
C VAL A 207 -0.63 5.42 -17.00
N GLN A 208 -0.85 5.98 -15.82
CA GLN A 208 -2.20 6.39 -15.42
C GLN A 208 -2.58 7.69 -16.17
N PRO A 209 -3.87 7.85 -16.54
CA PRO A 209 -4.36 9.10 -17.09
C PRO A 209 -4.18 10.23 -16.05
N ASP A 210 -3.97 11.44 -16.57
CA ASP A 210 -3.99 12.66 -15.77
C ASP A 210 -5.40 12.89 -15.19
N GLU A 211 -5.68 14.08 -14.72
CA GLU A 211 -6.96 14.41 -14.12
C GLU A 211 -8.11 14.28 -15.14
N ASP A 212 -9.08 13.46 -14.81
CA ASP A 212 -10.35 13.29 -15.53
C ASP A 212 -11.48 13.54 -14.52
N ALA A 213 -12.49 14.30 -14.92
CA ALA A 213 -13.65 14.61 -14.08
C ALA A 213 -14.45 13.36 -13.65
N SER A 214 -14.24 12.23 -14.31
CA SER A 214 -14.83 10.93 -13.92
C SER A 214 -14.09 10.22 -12.77
N LEU A 215 -12.90 10.70 -12.38
CA LEU A 215 -12.10 10.08 -11.33
C LEU A 215 -12.61 10.47 -9.95
N GLN A 216 -12.92 9.47 -9.15
CA GLN A 216 -13.35 9.64 -7.76
C GLN A 216 -12.11 9.65 -6.84
N PRO A 217 -11.89 10.72 -6.05
CA PRO A 217 -10.82 10.75 -5.07
C PRO A 217 -11.23 9.99 -3.79
N ALA A 218 -10.22 9.59 -3.00
CA ALA A 218 -10.42 8.97 -1.70
C ALA A 218 -9.71 9.76 -0.58
N PRO A 219 -10.18 10.98 -0.27
CA PRO A 219 -9.57 11.80 0.75
C PRO A 219 -9.65 11.13 2.12
N LYS A 220 -8.75 11.56 3.02
CA LYS A 220 -8.77 11.10 4.40
C LYS A 220 -10.07 11.49 5.08
N ILE A 221 -10.69 10.54 5.77
CA ILE A 221 -11.89 10.77 6.59
C ILE A 221 -11.45 11.15 7.99
N PHE A 222 -11.88 12.29 8.47
CA PHE A 222 -11.61 12.77 9.80
C PHE A 222 -12.79 12.52 10.73
N LYS A 223 -12.55 12.54 12.03
CA LYS A 223 -13.59 12.34 13.04
C LYS A 223 -14.77 13.33 12.90
N ASN A 224 -14.48 14.56 12.49
CA ASN A 224 -15.51 15.57 12.28
C ASN A 224 -16.42 15.28 11.09
N ASP A 225 -15.92 14.59 10.08
CA ASP A 225 -16.71 14.19 8.91
C ASP A 225 -17.76 13.12 9.26
N CYS A 226 -17.58 12.48 10.42
CA CYS A 226 -18.50 11.45 10.94
C CYS A 226 -19.50 12.00 11.97
N LEU A 227 -19.58 13.32 12.17
CA LEU A 227 -20.55 13.90 13.09
C LEU A 227 -21.94 13.87 12.50
N ILE A 228 -22.90 13.34 13.27
CA ILE A 228 -24.30 13.34 12.90
C ILE A 228 -24.94 14.67 13.32
N ASP A 229 -25.52 15.38 12.35
CA ASP A 229 -26.29 16.59 12.64
C ASP A 229 -27.73 16.19 13.04
N TRP A 230 -27.96 16.07 14.34
CA TRP A 230 -29.26 15.67 14.92
C TRP A 230 -30.38 16.70 14.71
N THR A 231 -30.08 17.87 14.15
CA THR A 231 -31.12 18.87 13.82
C THR A 231 -31.85 18.57 12.52
N GLN A 232 -31.33 17.63 11.74
CA GLN A 232 -31.93 17.21 10.46
C GLN A 232 -33.16 16.31 10.65
N SER A 233 -33.97 16.20 9.62
CA SER A 233 -35.14 15.32 9.63
C SER A 233 -34.74 13.84 9.76
N GLY A 234 -35.63 13.03 10.39
CA GLY A 234 -35.40 11.60 10.53
C GLY A 234 -35.11 10.88 9.21
N LEU A 235 -35.73 11.31 8.09
CA LEU A 235 -35.43 10.77 6.75
C LEU A 235 -34.01 11.09 6.31
N SER A 236 -33.53 12.32 6.56
CA SER A 236 -32.15 12.70 6.24
C SER A 236 -31.14 11.91 7.05
N LEU A 237 -31.40 11.69 8.34
CA LEU A 237 -30.54 10.91 9.23
C LEU A 237 -30.45 9.45 8.83
N ILE A 238 -31.56 8.84 8.37
CA ILE A 238 -31.55 7.46 7.84
C ILE A 238 -30.67 7.35 6.61
N HIS A 239 -30.73 8.32 5.69
CA HIS A 239 -29.88 8.34 4.50
C HIS A 239 -28.38 8.45 4.82
N ILE A 240 -28.02 9.20 5.86
CA ILE A 240 -26.63 9.37 6.31
C ILE A 240 -26.14 8.11 7.04
N SER A 241 -26.99 7.55 7.92
CA SER A 241 -26.56 6.45 8.82
C SER A 241 -26.65 5.06 8.19
N GLU A 242 -27.52 4.86 7.18
CA GLU A 242 -27.74 3.57 6.52
C GLU A 242 -27.79 3.71 4.97
N PRO A 243 -26.74 4.24 4.33
CA PRO A 243 -26.77 4.52 2.89
C PRO A 243 -26.98 3.26 2.03
N THR A 244 -26.65 2.09 2.56
CA THR A 244 -26.73 0.81 1.83
C THR A 244 -28.10 0.12 1.94
N ARG A 245 -28.95 0.50 2.90
CA ARG A 245 -30.24 -0.16 3.15
C ARG A 245 -31.36 0.25 2.17
N LEU A 246 -31.20 1.36 1.46
CA LEU A 246 -32.21 1.94 0.57
C LEU A 246 -32.05 1.59 -0.92
N ARG A 247 -31.09 0.71 -1.26
CA ARG A 247 -30.89 0.23 -2.64
C ARG A 247 -31.47 -1.17 -2.88
N ARG A 248 -32.69 -1.41 -2.38
CA ARG A 248 -33.52 -2.55 -2.80
C ARG A 248 -34.64 -2.09 -3.68
#